data_133b997cf8c722716bcc5586b4a8bfee
#
_entry.id   133b997cf8c722716bcc5586b4a8bfee
#
_cell.length_a   1.000
_cell.length_b   1.000
_cell.length_c   1.000
_cell.angle_alpha   90.00
_cell.angle_beta   90.00
_cell.angle_gamma   90.00
#
_symmetry.space_group_name_H-M   'P 1'
#
loop_
_entity.id
_entity.type
_entity.pdbx_description
1 polymer ?
#
loop_
_entity_poly.entity_id
_entity_poly.type
_entity_poly.pdbx_seq_one_letter_code
_entity_poly.pdbx_strand_id
1 'polypeptide(L)'
;MSDSSLKNKIEFILVEPSHPGNIGASARAIKNMGFQNLTLINPKDFPNDESFYRAKGAKDILENVKIYQDLTDSLKDATLIFGTSARTRTIPWPTKNSSELSEILKKGLENINVKICFVFGREISGLSNEELQMCDYHIKIPTDEDFSSLNLSHAVQIISYVLKMEIDNIDSIPEIIDETPTFKDNEYLIEHFDKVMKKIDFYDQENPKQVKTRVRRLIKRLQPDKLEMGILRGFLSKIEQILNKKN
;
A
#
# COMPACT_ATOMS: atom_id res chain seq x y z
N MET A 1 22.94 1.09 -6.06
CA MET A 1 22.58 0.43 -4.76
C MET A 1 22.82 -1.07 -4.88
N SER A 2 23.15 -1.77 -3.76
CA SER A 2 23.19 -3.24 -3.75
C SER A 2 21.77 -3.82 -3.73
N ASP A 3 21.58 -5.03 -4.26
CA ASP A 3 20.32 -5.79 -4.27
C ASP A 3 19.68 -5.87 -2.85
N SER A 4 20.48 -6.10 -1.82
CA SER A 4 19.99 -6.12 -0.43
C SER A 4 19.43 -4.77 0.04
N SER A 5 19.97 -3.65 -0.45
CA SER A 5 19.48 -2.31 -0.12
C SER A 5 18.09 -2.05 -0.70
N LEU A 6 17.80 -2.52 -1.93
CA LEU A 6 16.49 -2.37 -2.55
C LEU A 6 15.42 -3.23 -1.86
N LYS A 7 15.76 -4.46 -1.51
CA LYS A 7 14.87 -5.39 -0.82
C LYS A 7 14.44 -4.86 0.56
N ASN A 8 15.32 -4.12 1.24
CA ASN A 8 15.02 -3.50 2.54
C ASN A 8 13.99 -2.34 2.44
N LYS A 9 13.75 -1.80 1.25
CA LYS A 9 12.74 -0.75 1.01
C LYS A 9 11.33 -1.31 0.84
N ILE A 10 11.17 -2.63 0.77
CA ILE A 10 9.91 -3.32 0.53
C ILE A 10 9.40 -3.92 1.84
N GLU A 11 8.13 -3.67 2.14
CA GLU A 11 7.42 -4.18 3.30
C GLU A 11 6.18 -4.96 2.89
N PHE A 12 5.99 -6.14 3.49
CA PHE A 12 4.81 -6.97 3.32
C PHE A 12 3.89 -6.77 4.51
N ILE A 13 2.62 -6.43 4.26
CA ILE A 13 1.64 -6.13 5.31
C ILE A 13 0.49 -7.11 5.19
N LEU A 14 0.21 -7.86 6.26
CA LEU A 14 -0.93 -8.77 6.35
C LEU A 14 -2.00 -8.15 7.25
N VAL A 15 -3.20 -7.94 6.70
CA VAL A 15 -4.32 -7.32 7.41
C VAL A 15 -5.21 -8.39 8.02
N GLU A 16 -5.32 -8.37 9.33
CA GLU A 16 -6.12 -9.29 10.15
C GLU A 16 -5.96 -10.76 9.73
N PRO A 17 -4.73 -11.28 9.60
CA PRO A 17 -4.54 -12.68 9.28
C PRO A 17 -5.16 -13.53 10.39
N SER A 18 -6.04 -14.47 9.99
CA SER A 18 -6.82 -15.24 10.95
C SER A 18 -6.16 -16.56 11.36
N HIS A 19 -5.31 -17.11 10.49
CA HIS A 19 -4.68 -18.41 10.71
C HIS A 19 -3.18 -18.26 10.95
N PRO A 20 -2.65 -18.69 12.14
CA PRO A 20 -1.23 -18.54 12.47
C PRO A 20 -0.31 -19.25 11.48
N GLY A 21 -0.74 -20.36 10.89
CA GLY A 21 0.01 -21.08 9.86
C GLY A 21 0.25 -20.24 8.59
N ASN A 22 -0.68 -19.36 8.21
CA ASN A 22 -0.49 -18.44 7.08
C ASN A 22 0.55 -17.36 7.38
N ILE A 23 0.60 -16.87 8.63
CA ILE A 23 1.62 -15.91 9.06
C ILE A 23 3.02 -16.53 8.94
N GLY A 24 3.20 -17.74 9.49
CA GLY A 24 4.49 -18.44 9.44
C GLY A 24 4.91 -18.81 8.00
N ALA A 25 3.97 -19.29 7.18
CA ALA A 25 4.23 -19.63 5.79
C ALA A 25 4.58 -18.37 4.96
N SER A 26 3.93 -17.21 5.25
CA SER A 26 4.25 -15.93 4.62
C SER A 26 5.66 -15.45 4.99
N ALA A 27 6.04 -15.53 6.27
CA ALA A 27 7.39 -15.21 6.70
C ALA A 27 8.45 -16.05 5.97
N ARG A 28 8.18 -17.34 5.79
CA ARG A 28 9.04 -18.25 5.02
C ARG A 28 9.11 -17.86 3.54
N ALA A 29 7.99 -17.52 2.92
CA ALA A 29 7.91 -17.06 1.54
C ALA A 29 8.76 -15.80 1.32
N ILE A 30 8.60 -14.81 2.19
CA ILE A 30 9.34 -13.54 2.19
C ILE A 30 10.84 -13.80 2.29
N LYS A 31 11.28 -14.60 3.26
CA LYS A 31 12.71 -14.91 3.45
C LYS A 31 13.32 -15.69 2.31
N ASN A 32 12.61 -16.64 1.71
CA ASN A 32 13.07 -17.42 0.56
C ASN A 32 13.41 -16.53 -0.65
N MET A 33 12.73 -15.39 -0.78
CA MET A 33 12.97 -14.43 -1.85
C MET A 33 13.95 -13.31 -1.46
N GLY A 34 14.53 -13.38 -0.26
CA GLY A 34 15.56 -12.45 0.22
C GLY A 34 15.00 -11.15 0.81
N PHE A 35 13.70 -11.08 1.09
CA PHE A 35 13.08 -9.98 1.82
C PHE A 35 13.05 -10.26 3.33
N GLN A 36 12.86 -9.19 4.15
CA GLN A 36 12.94 -9.29 5.61
C GLN A 36 11.79 -8.59 6.34
N ASN A 37 11.11 -7.64 5.72
CA ASN A 37 10.16 -6.79 6.41
C ASN A 37 8.75 -7.37 6.33
N LEU A 38 8.19 -7.73 7.46
CA LEU A 38 6.82 -8.17 7.65
C LEU A 38 6.13 -7.30 8.70
N THR A 39 4.92 -6.86 8.40
CA THR A 39 4.03 -6.17 9.33
C THR A 39 2.70 -6.90 9.41
N LEU A 40 2.16 -7.00 10.61
CA LEU A 40 0.84 -7.54 10.88
C LEU A 40 -0.08 -6.42 11.39
N ILE A 41 -1.27 -6.35 10.82
CA ILE A 41 -2.31 -5.45 11.30
C ILE A 41 -3.35 -6.27 12.04
N ASN A 42 -3.53 -6.00 13.32
CA ASN A 42 -4.54 -6.64 14.18
C ASN A 42 -4.65 -8.17 13.96
N PRO A 43 -3.54 -8.95 14.06
CA PRO A 43 -3.58 -10.40 13.86
C PRO A 43 -4.45 -11.06 14.92
N LYS A 44 -5.26 -12.05 14.53
CA LYS A 44 -6.20 -12.70 15.47
C LYS A 44 -5.54 -13.65 16.45
N ASP A 45 -4.47 -14.31 16.00
CA ASP A 45 -3.78 -15.34 16.79
C ASP A 45 -2.28 -15.28 16.52
N PHE A 46 -1.64 -14.25 17.09
CA PHE A 46 -0.18 -14.06 17.03
C PHE A 46 0.28 -13.28 18.28
N PRO A 47 1.41 -13.68 18.94
CA PRO A 47 2.28 -14.81 18.59
C PRO A 47 1.64 -16.18 18.87
N ASN A 48 1.98 -17.20 18.06
CA ASN A 48 1.45 -18.55 18.18
C ASN A 48 2.50 -19.59 17.73
N ASP A 49 2.61 -20.71 18.42
CA ASP A 49 3.61 -21.76 18.14
C ASP A 49 3.52 -22.30 16.70
N GLU A 50 2.32 -22.41 16.13
CA GLU A 50 2.12 -22.82 14.75
C GLU A 50 2.77 -21.84 13.76
N SER A 51 2.71 -20.54 14.02
CA SER A 51 3.39 -19.52 13.19
C SER A 51 4.88 -19.78 13.12
N PHE A 52 5.52 -19.98 14.28
CA PHE A 52 6.96 -20.27 14.36
C PHE A 52 7.32 -21.64 13.78
N TYR A 53 6.46 -22.64 13.97
CA TYR A 53 6.66 -23.95 13.36
C TYR A 53 6.63 -23.89 11.83
N ARG A 54 5.66 -23.19 11.25
CA ARG A 54 5.50 -23.02 9.79
C ARG A 54 6.57 -22.13 9.18
N ALA A 55 7.08 -21.15 9.92
CA ALA A 55 8.17 -20.29 9.47
C ALA A 55 9.49 -21.04 9.25
N LYS A 56 9.72 -22.16 9.96
CA LYS A 56 10.96 -22.97 9.86
C LYS A 56 12.21 -22.09 10.08
N GLY A 57 13.06 -21.96 9.06
CA GLY A 57 14.27 -21.14 9.07
C GLY A 57 14.04 -19.61 8.97
N ALA A 58 12.79 -19.14 8.95
CA ALA A 58 12.42 -17.73 8.86
C ALA A 58 11.84 -17.18 10.18
N LYS A 59 12.19 -17.74 11.32
CA LYS A 59 11.70 -17.29 12.64
C LYS A 59 12.13 -15.86 12.96
N ASP A 60 13.31 -15.47 12.53
CA ASP A 60 13.85 -14.12 12.66
C ASP A 60 12.93 -13.03 12.05
N ILE A 61 12.19 -13.33 10.97
CA ILE A 61 11.18 -12.41 10.44
C ILE A 61 10.02 -12.23 11.43
N LEU A 62 9.58 -13.32 12.07
CA LEU A 62 8.50 -13.25 13.06
C LEU A 62 8.95 -12.61 14.38
N GLU A 63 10.21 -12.77 14.77
CA GLU A 63 10.80 -12.15 15.95
C GLU A 63 10.94 -10.63 15.78
N ASN A 64 11.13 -10.16 14.53
CA ASN A 64 11.26 -8.73 14.19
C ASN A 64 9.98 -8.14 13.58
N VAL A 65 8.85 -8.88 13.58
CA VAL A 65 7.60 -8.44 13.00
C VAL A 65 7.06 -7.21 13.72
N LYS A 66 6.60 -6.22 12.96
CA LYS A 66 5.89 -5.07 13.51
C LYS A 66 4.41 -5.38 13.59
N ILE A 67 3.77 -4.95 14.68
CA ILE A 67 2.34 -5.14 14.88
C ILE A 67 1.69 -3.77 15.08
N TYR A 68 0.64 -3.50 14.30
CA TYR A 68 -0.19 -2.30 14.42
C TYR A 68 -1.64 -2.70 14.60
N GLN A 69 -2.44 -1.84 15.25
CA GLN A 69 -3.88 -2.02 15.38
C GLN A 69 -4.60 -1.55 14.12
N ASP A 70 -4.06 -0.55 13.42
CA ASP A 70 -4.66 0.07 12.25
C ASP A 70 -3.68 0.10 11.07
N LEU A 71 -4.22 -0.13 9.87
CA LEU A 71 -3.45 -0.11 8.63
C LEU A 71 -2.88 1.29 8.35
N THR A 72 -3.64 2.35 8.65
CA THR A 72 -3.23 3.74 8.43
C THR A 72 -1.92 4.07 9.14
N ASP A 73 -1.77 3.59 10.38
CA ASP A 73 -0.56 3.84 11.17
C ASP A 73 0.69 3.16 10.57
N SER A 74 0.53 1.98 9.99
CA SER A 74 1.64 1.25 9.36
C SER A 74 2.09 1.86 8.03
N LEU A 75 1.19 2.59 7.37
CA LEU A 75 1.41 3.18 6.05
C LEU A 75 1.99 4.59 6.09
N LYS A 76 2.06 5.26 7.25
CA LYS A 76 2.39 6.70 7.37
C LYS A 76 3.58 7.14 6.51
N ASP A 77 4.65 6.36 6.52
CA ASP A 77 5.91 6.67 5.82
C ASP A 77 6.02 5.97 4.46
N ALA A 78 4.98 5.27 4.03
CA ALA A 78 4.97 4.61 2.73
C ALA A 78 4.86 5.65 1.60
N THR A 79 5.65 5.46 0.55
CA THR A 79 5.66 6.34 -0.64
C THR A 79 4.95 5.70 -1.82
N LEU A 80 4.82 4.37 -1.79
CA LEU A 80 4.13 3.59 -2.82
C LEU A 80 3.45 2.37 -2.18
N ILE A 81 2.14 2.24 -2.40
CA ILE A 81 1.32 1.23 -1.75
C ILE A 81 0.55 0.42 -2.78
N PHE A 82 0.75 -0.89 -2.72
CA PHE A 82 0.05 -1.87 -3.55
C PHE A 82 -0.90 -2.71 -2.70
N GLY A 83 -2.19 -2.75 -3.07
CA GLY A 83 -3.17 -3.61 -2.43
C GLY A 83 -3.51 -4.82 -3.30
N THR A 84 -3.43 -6.03 -2.75
CA THR A 84 -3.80 -7.24 -3.49
C THR A 84 -5.32 -7.43 -3.51
N SER A 85 -5.90 -7.68 -4.69
CA SER A 85 -7.34 -7.92 -4.85
C SER A 85 -7.61 -8.89 -6.00
N ALA A 86 -8.42 -9.92 -5.74
CA ALA A 86 -8.94 -10.81 -6.78
C ALA A 86 -10.22 -10.26 -7.44
N ARG A 87 -10.88 -9.26 -6.84
CA ARG A 87 -12.21 -8.77 -7.24
C ARG A 87 -12.14 -7.44 -7.98
N THR A 88 -12.94 -7.30 -9.04
CA THR A 88 -13.21 -6.02 -9.68
C THR A 88 -14.19 -5.20 -8.83
N ARG A 89 -13.93 -3.89 -8.65
CA ARG A 89 -14.73 -3.00 -7.80
C ARG A 89 -15.53 -2.01 -8.63
N THR A 90 -16.61 -1.46 -8.03
CA THR A 90 -17.55 -0.52 -8.69
C THR A 90 -16.85 0.75 -9.19
N ILE A 91 -15.92 1.31 -8.43
CA ILE A 91 -15.07 2.41 -8.88
C ILE A 91 -13.74 1.79 -9.36
N PRO A 92 -13.43 1.84 -10.67
CA PRO A 92 -12.20 1.24 -11.17
C PRO A 92 -10.98 2.00 -10.64
N TRP A 93 -10.15 1.32 -9.89
CA TRP A 93 -8.85 1.81 -9.41
C TRP A 93 -7.75 1.41 -10.39
N PRO A 94 -6.60 2.09 -10.42
CA PRO A 94 -5.47 1.63 -11.24
C PRO A 94 -5.11 0.20 -10.86
N THR A 95 -5.50 -0.75 -11.70
CA THR A 95 -5.26 -2.19 -11.47
C THR A 95 -4.14 -2.65 -12.39
N LYS A 96 -3.18 -3.36 -11.83
CA LYS A 96 -2.04 -3.93 -12.53
C LYS A 96 -1.99 -5.45 -12.30
N ASN A 97 -1.60 -6.18 -13.31
CA ASN A 97 -1.21 -7.57 -13.12
C ASN A 97 0.15 -7.63 -12.44
N SER A 98 0.42 -8.71 -11.73
CA SER A 98 1.73 -8.90 -11.08
C SER A 98 2.91 -8.82 -12.06
N SER A 99 2.70 -9.18 -13.32
CA SER A 99 3.68 -9.06 -14.41
C SER A 99 3.95 -7.63 -14.89
N GLU A 100 3.15 -6.64 -14.50
CA GLU A 100 3.29 -5.23 -14.88
C GLU A 100 4.00 -4.38 -13.82
N LEU A 101 4.53 -5.01 -12.78
CA LEU A 101 5.14 -4.30 -11.64
C LEU A 101 6.50 -3.66 -11.97
N SER A 102 7.21 -4.17 -12.97
CA SER A 102 8.59 -3.79 -13.28
C SER A 102 8.80 -2.28 -13.43
N GLU A 103 8.02 -1.66 -14.30
CA GLU A 103 8.16 -0.22 -14.61
C GLU A 103 7.85 0.67 -13.38
N ILE A 104 6.77 0.32 -12.65
CA ILE A 104 6.35 1.08 -11.47
C ILE A 104 7.37 0.93 -10.34
N LEU A 105 7.92 -0.28 -10.16
CA LEU A 105 8.94 -0.54 -9.16
C LEU A 105 10.25 0.19 -9.49
N LYS A 106 10.70 0.17 -10.75
CA LYS A 106 11.90 0.91 -11.17
C LYS A 106 11.75 2.38 -10.80
N LYS A 107 10.69 3.03 -11.24
CA LYS A 107 10.41 4.44 -10.91
C LYS A 107 10.33 4.69 -9.41
N GLY A 108 9.65 3.82 -8.67
CA GLY A 108 9.54 3.94 -7.21
C GLY A 108 10.88 3.79 -6.50
N LEU A 109 11.74 2.87 -6.96
CA LEU A 109 13.02 2.56 -6.32
C LEU A 109 14.12 3.58 -6.61
N GLU A 110 13.96 4.45 -7.62
CA GLU A 110 14.89 5.54 -7.94
C GLU A 110 15.07 6.52 -6.77
N ASN A 111 14.05 6.67 -5.94
CA ASN A 111 14.12 7.56 -4.79
C ASN A 111 14.84 6.92 -3.60
N ILE A 112 15.77 7.67 -2.97
CA ILE A 112 16.54 7.21 -1.81
C ILE A 112 15.63 6.87 -0.63
N ASN A 113 14.62 7.69 -0.39
CA ASN A 113 13.73 7.60 0.78
C ASN A 113 12.47 6.77 0.52
N VAL A 114 12.45 5.96 -0.54
CA VAL A 114 11.27 5.17 -0.87
C VAL A 114 11.00 4.07 0.15
N LYS A 115 9.74 3.92 0.53
CA LYS A 115 9.19 2.76 1.24
C LYS A 115 8.01 2.22 0.45
N ILE A 116 8.14 1.01 -0.05
CA ILE A 116 7.11 0.33 -0.86
C ILE A 116 6.40 -0.70 -0.01
N CYS A 117 5.09 -0.63 0.08
CA CYS A 117 4.27 -1.53 0.86
C CYS A 117 3.37 -2.40 -0.03
N PHE A 118 3.38 -3.71 0.21
CA PHE A 118 2.46 -4.67 -0.39
C PHE A 118 1.47 -5.15 0.67
N VAL A 119 0.20 -4.81 0.49
CA VAL A 119 -0.87 -5.06 1.47
C VAL A 119 -1.71 -6.24 1.01
N PHE A 120 -1.83 -7.23 1.88
CA PHE A 120 -2.61 -8.44 1.69
C PHE A 120 -3.76 -8.47 2.70
N GLY A 121 -4.95 -8.78 2.22
CA GLY A 121 -6.15 -8.80 3.05
C GLY A 121 -6.40 -10.13 3.75
N ARG A 122 -7.51 -10.19 4.45
CA ARG A 122 -8.02 -11.36 5.16
C ARG A 122 -8.24 -12.53 4.22
N GLU A 123 -8.09 -13.74 4.71
CA GLU A 123 -8.23 -14.97 3.91
C GLU A 123 -9.61 -15.10 3.25
N ILE A 124 -10.69 -14.72 3.96
CA ILE A 124 -12.06 -14.90 3.47
C ILE A 124 -12.55 -13.71 2.65
N SER A 125 -12.32 -12.49 3.13
CA SER A 125 -12.90 -11.27 2.55
C SER A 125 -11.94 -10.43 1.72
N GLY A 126 -10.62 -10.66 1.84
CA GLY A 126 -9.59 -9.82 1.26
C GLY A 126 -9.50 -8.46 1.95
N LEU A 127 -9.08 -7.44 1.21
CA LEU A 127 -9.07 -6.05 1.66
C LEU A 127 -10.46 -5.42 1.53
N SER A 128 -10.84 -4.57 2.48
CA SER A 128 -12.06 -3.76 2.40
C SER A 128 -11.94 -2.69 1.30
N ASN A 129 -13.06 -2.04 1.00
CA ASN A 129 -13.04 -0.93 0.04
C ASN A 129 -12.21 0.26 0.55
N GLU A 130 -12.28 0.52 1.85
CA GLU A 130 -11.56 1.58 2.54
C GLU A 130 -10.05 1.30 2.50
N GLU A 131 -9.64 0.07 2.79
CA GLU A 131 -8.24 -0.36 2.74
C GLU A 131 -7.67 -0.29 1.30
N LEU A 132 -8.45 -0.72 0.31
CA LEU A 132 -8.06 -0.61 -1.10
C LEU A 132 -7.96 0.84 -1.58
N GLN A 133 -8.77 1.76 -1.05
CA GLN A 133 -8.66 3.19 -1.37
C GLN A 133 -7.42 3.86 -0.77
N MET A 134 -6.77 3.26 0.21
CA MET A 134 -5.48 3.72 0.74
C MET A 134 -4.33 3.39 -0.22
N CYS A 135 -4.48 2.38 -1.08
CA CYS A 135 -3.45 1.92 -2.00
C CYS A 135 -3.36 2.83 -3.24
N ASP A 136 -2.16 2.94 -3.83
CA ASP A 136 -1.93 3.66 -5.08
C ASP A 136 -2.33 2.79 -6.27
N TYR A 137 -2.03 1.50 -6.19
CA TYR A 137 -2.36 0.50 -7.21
C TYR A 137 -3.01 -0.73 -6.58
N HIS A 138 -3.93 -1.34 -7.32
CA HIS A 138 -4.41 -2.68 -6.99
C HIS A 138 -3.64 -3.69 -7.84
N ILE A 139 -3.17 -4.76 -7.21
CA ILE A 139 -2.51 -5.86 -7.90
C ILE A 139 -3.48 -7.03 -8.00
N LYS A 140 -3.66 -7.51 -9.22
CA LYS A 140 -4.33 -8.77 -9.49
C LYS A 140 -3.28 -9.82 -9.83
N ILE A 141 -3.29 -10.93 -9.09
CA ILE A 141 -2.53 -12.13 -9.46
C ILE A 141 -3.40 -12.90 -10.46
N PRO A 142 -2.92 -13.17 -11.68
CA PRO A 142 -3.65 -13.99 -12.63
C PRO A 142 -3.90 -15.39 -12.08
N THR A 143 -5.15 -15.79 -12.06
CA THR A 143 -5.63 -17.11 -11.59
C THR A 143 -6.68 -17.60 -12.56
N ASP A 144 -7.15 -18.84 -12.37
CA ASP A 144 -8.32 -19.36 -13.06
C ASP A 144 -9.56 -18.52 -12.72
N GLU A 145 -10.43 -18.29 -13.71
CA GLU A 145 -11.62 -17.44 -13.55
C GLU A 145 -12.63 -18.05 -12.59
N ASP A 146 -12.77 -19.37 -12.60
CA ASP A 146 -13.72 -20.10 -11.76
C ASP A 146 -13.17 -20.32 -10.33
N PHE A 147 -11.83 -20.25 -10.14
CA PHE A 147 -11.17 -20.46 -8.85
C PHE A 147 -10.10 -19.42 -8.58
N SER A 148 -10.52 -18.17 -8.38
CA SER A 148 -9.62 -17.00 -8.31
C SER A 148 -9.06 -16.71 -6.92
N SER A 149 -9.56 -17.36 -5.86
CA SER A 149 -9.12 -17.10 -4.48
C SER A 149 -7.85 -17.88 -4.15
N LEU A 150 -6.76 -17.18 -3.91
CA LEU A 150 -5.50 -17.75 -3.43
C LEU A 150 -5.45 -17.79 -1.90
N ASN A 151 -4.83 -18.83 -1.35
CA ASN A 151 -4.40 -18.79 0.05
C ASN A 151 -3.48 -17.60 0.28
N LEU A 152 -3.57 -16.96 1.46
CA LEU A 152 -2.80 -15.76 1.81
C LEU A 152 -1.30 -15.95 1.61
N SER A 153 -0.71 -17.02 2.13
CA SER A 153 0.73 -17.26 1.99
C SER A 153 1.16 -17.58 0.55
N HIS A 154 0.27 -18.15 -0.26
CA HIS A 154 0.53 -18.36 -1.69
C HIS A 154 0.54 -17.03 -2.45
N ALA A 155 -0.38 -16.12 -2.13
CA ALA A 155 -0.36 -14.79 -2.71
C ALA A 155 0.93 -14.03 -2.35
N VAL A 156 1.36 -14.10 -1.09
CA VAL A 156 2.64 -13.54 -0.62
C VAL A 156 3.82 -14.16 -1.38
N GLN A 157 3.82 -15.50 -1.57
CA GLN A 157 4.90 -16.19 -2.29
C GLN A 157 5.00 -15.73 -3.75
N ILE A 158 3.86 -15.62 -4.45
CA ILE A 158 3.84 -15.18 -5.86
C ILE A 158 4.35 -13.75 -5.99
N ILE A 159 3.85 -12.83 -5.17
CA ILE A 159 4.27 -11.43 -5.21
C ILE A 159 5.75 -11.31 -4.84
N SER A 160 6.22 -11.96 -3.78
CA SER A 160 7.64 -11.91 -3.40
C SER A 160 8.55 -12.51 -4.48
N TYR A 161 8.12 -13.55 -5.18
CA TYR A 161 8.86 -14.13 -6.32
C TYR A 161 8.95 -13.14 -7.48
N VAL A 162 7.83 -12.53 -7.88
CA VAL A 162 7.82 -11.53 -8.95
C VAL A 162 8.73 -10.35 -8.59
N LEU A 163 8.63 -9.84 -7.37
CA LEU A 163 9.48 -8.75 -6.88
C LEU A 163 10.96 -9.10 -6.91
N LYS A 164 11.31 -10.31 -6.50
CA LYS A 164 12.70 -10.80 -6.60
C LYS A 164 13.19 -10.78 -8.04
N MET A 165 12.41 -11.36 -8.96
CA MET A 165 12.80 -11.42 -10.38
C MET A 165 12.98 -10.03 -10.98
N GLU A 166 12.09 -9.08 -10.63
CA GLU A 166 12.19 -7.70 -11.12
C GLU A 166 13.41 -6.97 -10.55
N ILE A 167 13.67 -7.13 -9.25
CA ILE A 167 14.82 -6.49 -8.59
C ILE A 167 16.15 -7.08 -9.09
N ASP A 168 16.24 -8.41 -9.24
CA ASP A 168 17.44 -9.08 -9.72
C ASP A 168 17.77 -8.69 -11.19
N ASN A 169 16.80 -8.20 -11.96
CA ASN A 169 16.98 -7.69 -13.33
C ASN A 169 17.30 -6.18 -13.40
N ILE A 170 17.42 -5.50 -12.25
CA ILE A 170 17.77 -4.09 -12.20
C ILE A 170 19.29 -3.94 -12.10
N ASP A 171 19.96 -3.64 -13.21
CA ASP A 171 21.43 -3.48 -13.24
C ASP A 171 21.92 -2.26 -12.45
N SER A 172 21.18 -1.15 -12.51
CA SER A 172 21.47 0.06 -11.73
C SER A 172 20.22 0.92 -11.60
N ILE A 173 20.03 1.51 -10.43
CA ILE A 173 19.01 2.54 -10.20
C ILE A 173 19.75 3.86 -9.95
N PRO A 174 19.50 4.91 -10.75
CA PRO A 174 20.01 6.24 -10.44
C PRO A 174 19.43 6.68 -9.09
N GLU A 175 20.29 7.19 -8.22
CA GLU A 175 19.83 7.76 -6.96
C GLU A 175 19.32 9.17 -7.21
N ILE A 176 18.00 9.32 -7.26
CA ILE A 176 17.35 10.62 -7.31
C ILE A 176 17.01 11.03 -5.88
N ILE A 177 17.54 12.18 -5.47
CA ILE A 177 17.14 12.84 -4.23
C ILE A 177 15.89 13.67 -4.56
N ASP A 178 14.79 12.99 -4.79
CA ASP A 178 13.50 13.65 -4.91
C ASP A 178 12.66 13.36 -3.66
N GLU A 179 11.96 14.37 -3.18
CA GLU A 179 11.10 14.24 -2.02
C GLU A 179 9.73 13.70 -2.43
N THR A 180 9.66 12.39 -2.69
CA THR A 180 8.38 11.72 -2.96
C THR A 180 7.45 11.86 -1.76
N PRO A 181 6.22 12.35 -1.96
CA PRO A 181 5.24 12.45 -0.88
C PRO A 181 4.92 11.11 -0.26
N THR A 182 4.78 11.10 1.05
CA THR A 182 4.37 9.92 1.81
C THR A 182 2.85 9.75 1.76
N PHE A 183 2.36 8.59 2.21
CA PHE A 183 0.93 8.35 2.44
C PHE A 183 0.33 9.46 3.34
N LYS A 184 1.03 9.83 4.41
CA LYS A 184 0.58 10.90 5.32
C LYS A 184 0.44 12.25 4.62
N ASP A 185 1.37 12.61 3.73
CA ASP A 185 1.28 13.85 2.95
C ASP A 185 0.06 13.85 2.02
N ASN A 186 -0.21 12.71 1.36
CA ASN A 186 -1.38 12.52 0.51
C ASN A 186 -2.70 12.65 1.30
N GLU A 187 -2.78 12.01 2.48
CA GLU A 187 -3.97 12.09 3.34
C GLU A 187 -4.25 13.54 3.77
N TYR A 188 -3.22 14.30 4.16
CA TYR A 188 -3.39 15.72 4.50
C TYR A 188 -3.90 16.57 3.33
N LEU A 189 -3.48 16.28 2.10
CA LEU A 189 -3.99 16.96 0.92
C LEU A 189 -5.47 16.60 0.69
N ILE A 190 -5.82 15.32 0.77
CA ILE A 190 -7.19 14.81 0.59
C ILE A 190 -8.14 15.41 1.65
N GLU A 191 -7.72 15.45 2.90
CA GLU A 191 -8.48 16.07 3.99
C GLU A 191 -8.68 17.58 3.77
N HIS A 192 -7.66 18.27 3.27
CA HIS A 192 -7.76 19.70 2.95
C HIS A 192 -8.78 19.95 1.83
N PHE A 193 -8.78 19.13 0.78
CA PHE A 193 -9.82 19.16 -0.26
C PHE A 193 -11.21 18.96 0.33
N ASP A 194 -11.41 17.91 1.15
CA ASP A 194 -12.70 17.62 1.79
C ASP A 194 -13.19 18.80 2.63
N LYS A 195 -12.30 19.37 3.45
CA LYS A 195 -12.59 20.53 4.30
C LYS A 195 -13.05 21.75 3.49
N VAL A 196 -12.35 22.09 2.40
CA VAL A 196 -12.70 23.22 1.55
C VAL A 196 -14.01 22.95 0.81
N MET A 197 -14.19 21.77 0.25
CA MET A 197 -15.44 21.37 -0.43
C MET A 197 -16.66 21.47 0.48
N LYS A 198 -16.53 21.08 1.76
CA LYS A 198 -17.60 21.25 2.76
C LYS A 198 -17.92 22.71 3.01
N LYS A 199 -16.90 23.57 3.13
CA LYS A 199 -17.10 25.02 3.36
C LYS A 199 -17.79 25.76 2.24
N ILE A 200 -17.69 25.26 1.01
CA ILE A 200 -18.34 25.84 -0.18
C ILE A 200 -19.60 25.09 -0.60
N ASP A 201 -20.10 24.17 0.24
CA ASP A 201 -21.28 23.35 -0.04
C ASP A 201 -21.21 22.62 -1.39
N PHE A 202 -19.99 22.17 -1.78
CA PHE A 202 -19.75 21.52 -3.07
C PHE A 202 -20.53 20.21 -3.24
N TYR A 203 -20.81 19.54 -2.15
CA TYR A 203 -21.62 18.33 -2.09
C TYR A 203 -22.46 18.28 -0.82
N ASP A 204 -23.58 17.57 -0.88
CA ASP A 204 -24.42 17.28 0.28
C ASP A 204 -23.66 16.45 1.31
N GLN A 205 -23.46 17.00 2.50
CA GLN A 205 -22.67 16.38 3.58
C GLN A 205 -23.35 15.11 4.14
N GLU A 206 -24.67 15.05 4.12
CA GLU A 206 -25.45 13.86 4.55
C GLU A 206 -25.43 12.77 3.48
N ASN A 207 -25.31 13.16 2.20
CA ASN A 207 -25.21 12.22 1.09
C ASN A 207 -24.08 12.61 0.11
N PRO A 208 -22.81 12.42 0.50
CA PRO A 208 -21.65 12.83 -0.30
C PRO A 208 -21.48 11.98 -1.57
N LYS A 209 -22.32 10.96 -1.77
CA LYS A 209 -22.23 10.01 -2.90
C LYS A 209 -20.80 9.47 -3.04
N GLN A 210 -20.26 9.59 -4.25
CA GLN A 210 -18.89 9.13 -4.58
C GLN A 210 -17.85 10.27 -4.63
N VAL A 211 -18.23 11.52 -4.27
CA VAL A 211 -17.34 12.67 -4.45
C VAL A 211 -16.01 12.48 -3.72
N LYS A 212 -16.06 12.12 -2.44
CA LYS A 212 -14.83 11.90 -1.64
C LYS A 212 -13.93 10.81 -2.23
N THR A 213 -14.52 9.67 -2.58
CA THR A 213 -13.78 8.54 -3.18
C THR A 213 -13.18 8.92 -4.53
N ARG A 214 -13.89 9.72 -5.35
CA ARG A 214 -13.39 10.18 -6.64
C ARG A 214 -12.27 11.20 -6.52
N VAL A 215 -12.34 12.11 -5.53
CA VAL A 215 -11.26 13.05 -5.24
C VAL A 215 -10.02 12.30 -4.75
N ARG A 216 -10.17 11.35 -3.83
CA ARG A 216 -9.07 10.48 -3.39
C ARG A 216 -8.42 9.77 -4.58
N ARG A 217 -9.22 9.13 -5.43
CA ARG A 217 -8.74 8.46 -6.63
C ARG A 217 -8.03 9.41 -7.60
N LEU A 218 -8.52 10.65 -7.75
CA LEU A 218 -7.88 11.65 -8.60
C LEU A 218 -6.47 11.97 -8.10
N ILE A 219 -6.31 12.26 -6.82
CA ILE A 219 -5.02 12.57 -6.19
C ILE A 219 -4.07 11.37 -6.29
N LYS A 220 -4.54 10.16 -6.00
CA LYS A 220 -3.75 8.93 -6.13
C LYS A 220 -3.28 8.66 -7.57
N ARG A 221 -4.07 9.00 -8.58
CA ARG A 221 -3.68 8.88 -9.99
C ARG A 221 -2.74 9.99 -10.46
N LEU A 222 -2.90 11.20 -9.93
CA LEU A 222 -2.06 12.34 -10.27
C LEU A 222 -0.63 12.14 -9.76
N GLN A 223 -0.48 11.48 -8.60
CA GLN A 223 0.82 11.29 -7.93
C GLN A 223 1.64 12.58 -7.89
N PRO A 224 1.09 13.68 -7.33
CA PRO A 224 1.76 14.97 -7.34
C PRO A 224 3.06 14.88 -6.51
N ASP A 225 4.11 15.56 -6.97
CA ASP A 225 5.31 15.78 -6.18
C ASP A 225 5.07 16.77 -5.02
N LYS A 226 6.07 16.98 -4.15
CA LYS A 226 5.90 17.89 -3.00
C LYS A 226 5.68 19.35 -3.40
N LEU A 227 6.25 19.80 -4.52
CA LEU A 227 6.04 21.16 -5.02
C LEU A 227 4.63 21.33 -5.57
N GLU A 228 4.17 20.37 -6.36
CA GLU A 228 2.79 20.32 -6.87
C GLU A 228 1.76 20.26 -5.73
N MET A 229 2.03 19.43 -4.69
CA MET A 229 1.23 19.43 -3.46
C MET A 229 1.21 20.82 -2.78
N GLY A 230 2.34 21.49 -2.74
CA GLY A 230 2.46 22.86 -2.23
C GLY A 230 1.54 23.84 -2.97
N ILE A 231 1.52 23.77 -4.31
CA ILE A 231 0.64 24.59 -5.16
C ILE A 231 -0.83 24.28 -4.86
N LEU A 232 -1.22 23.01 -4.83
CA LEU A 232 -2.61 22.61 -4.56
C LEU A 232 -3.07 23.07 -3.17
N ARG A 233 -2.25 22.90 -2.14
CA ARG A 233 -2.55 23.34 -0.77
C ARG A 233 -2.61 24.85 -0.65
N GLY A 234 -1.71 25.57 -1.34
CA GLY A 234 -1.73 27.04 -1.41
C GLY A 234 -3.03 27.55 -2.03
N PHE A 235 -3.50 26.93 -3.11
CA PHE A 235 -4.77 27.25 -3.76
C PHE A 235 -5.96 27.02 -2.81
N LEU A 236 -6.02 25.88 -2.15
CA LEU A 236 -7.07 25.57 -1.17
C LEU A 236 -7.06 26.54 0.02
N SER A 237 -5.88 26.87 0.54
CA SER A 237 -5.73 27.85 1.63
C SER A 237 -6.21 29.24 1.22
N LYS A 238 -5.99 29.64 -0.04
CA LYS A 238 -6.49 30.92 -0.56
C LYS A 238 -8.00 30.96 -0.62
N ILE A 239 -8.64 29.88 -1.02
CA ILE A 239 -10.11 29.75 -0.98
C ILE A 239 -10.62 29.92 0.45
N GLU A 240 -10.02 29.21 1.43
CA GLU A 240 -10.40 29.32 2.84
C GLU A 240 -10.28 30.77 3.37
N GLN A 241 -9.20 31.48 2.99
CA GLN A 241 -9.02 32.89 3.38
C GLN A 241 -10.12 33.80 2.82
N ILE A 242 -10.54 33.58 1.56
CA ILE A 242 -11.60 34.37 0.93
C ILE A 242 -12.94 34.13 1.64
N LEU A 243 -13.24 32.85 1.95
CA LEU A 243 -14.49 32.50 2.65
C LEU A 243 -14.54 33.11 4.06
N ASN A 244 -13.42 33.01 4.80
CA ASN A 244 -13.34 33.55 6.16
C ASN A 244 -13.39 35.09 6.23
N LYS A 245 -13.15 35.81 5.11
CA LYS A 245 -13.31 37.29 5.05
C LYS A 245 -14.74 37.72 4.73
N LYS A 246 -15.57 36.80 4.23
CA LYS A 246 -16.96 37.11 3.85
C LYS A 246 -17.97 36.82 4.98
N ASN A 247 -17.49 36.11 6.02
CA ASN A 247 -18.21 35.90 7.28
C ASN A 247 -17.67 36.85 8.36
#